data_7ea13b7767f463777e5a24f1795936b8
#
_entry.id   7ea13b7767f463777e5a24f1795936b8
#
_cell.length_a   1.000
_cell.length_b   1.000
_cell.length_c   1.000
_cell.angle_alpha   90.00
_cell.angle_beta   90.00
_cell.angle_gamma   90.00
#
_symmetry.space_group_name_H-M   'P 1'
#
loop_
_entity.id
_entity.type
_entity.pdbx_description
1 polymer ?
#
loop_
_entity_poly.entity_id
_entity_poly.type
_entity_poly.pdbx_seq_one_letter_code
_entity_poly.pdbx_strand_id
1 'polypeptide(L)'
;MKVAVLGPIAKDYVTIDGRRSIQIGGIPYYVALALQALGTEEVAPYVSCGPEDRNWVQDNFSGLNLKFLSARKTIESYISYSASDPDTRDSNIKSYPNTIEAETRLLQ
;
A
#
# COMPACT_ATOMS: atom_id res chain seq x y z
N MET A 1 -14.96 -17.84 -5.86
CA MET A 1 -14.59 -16.75 -6.77
C MET A 1 -13.16 -16.34 -6.49
N LYS A 2 -12.37 -16.19 -7.54
CA LYS A 2 -10.99 -15.70 -7.44
C LYS A 2 -10.96 -14.22 -7.85
N VAL A 3 -10.38 -13.39 -7.00
CA VAL A 3 -10.30 -11.94 -7.27
C VAL A 3 -8.83 -11.52 -7.22
N ALA A 4 -8.36 -10.90 -8.30
CA ALA A 4 -7.04 -10.29 -8.34
C ALA A 4 -7.16 -8.80 -7.96
N VAL A 5 -6.24 -8.36 -7.11
CA VAL A 5 -6.16 -6.97 -6.68
C VAL A 5 -4.80 -6.43 -7.10
N LEU A 6 -4.78 -5.35 -7.86
CA LEU A 6 -3.56 -4.83 -8.46
C LEU A 6 -3.29 -3.39 -8.01
N GLY A 7 -2.06 -3.07 -7.75
CA GLY A 7 -1.64 -1.69 -7.55
C GLY A 7 -0.40 -1.53 -6.68
N PRO A 8 0.02 -0.28 -6.49
CA PRO A 8 1.18 0.01 -5.65
C PRO A 8 0.85 -0.02 -4.18
N ILE A 9 1.85 -0.38 -3.39
CA ILE A 9 1.84 -0.20 -1.94
C ILE A 9 2.51 1.13 -1.63
N ALA A 10 2.04 1.78 -0.59
CA ALA A 10 2.63 3.01 -0.09
C ALA A 10 3.09 2.84 1.35
N LYS A 11 4.15 3.56 1.71
CA LYS A 11 4.52 3.79 3.10
C LYS A 11 3.87 5.10 3.53
N ASP A 12 2.95 5.02 4.44
CA ASP A 12 2.29 6.19 4.99
C ASP A 12 3.00 6.63 6.26
N TYR A 13 3.73 7.73 6.15
CA TYR A 13 4.36 8.38 7.30
C TYR A 13 3.35 9.32 7.94
N VAL A 14 2.76 8.89 9.04
CA VAL A 14 1.71 9.64 9.72
C VAL A 14 2.29 10.33 10.95
N THR A 15 2.17 11.63 11.00
CA THR A 15 2.62 12.45 12.14
C THR A 15 1.43 13.07 12.83
N ILE A 16 1.25 12.75 14.10
CA ILE A 16 0.20 13.29 14.96
C ILE A 16 0.87 13.97 16.14
N ASP A 17 0.68 15.30 16.27
CA ASP A 17 1.28 16.09 17.34
C ASP A 17 2.79 15.84 17.51
N GLY A 18 3.50 15.79 16.37
CA GLY A 18 4.93 15.57 16.33
C GLY A 18 5.39 14.12 16.46
N ARG A 19 4.49 13.17 16.69
CA ARG A 19 4.83 11.75 16.76
C ARG A 19 4.58 11.09 15.42
N ARG A 20 5.63 10.46 14.88
CA ARG A 20 5.56 9.78 13.58
C ARG A 20 5.37 8.29 13.75
N SER A 21 4.49 7.72 12.94
CA SER A 21 4.37 6.29 12.73
C SER A 21 4.44 5.96 11.25
N ILE A 22 4.79 4.73 10.92
CA ILE A 22 4.81 4.23 9.55
C ILE A 22 3.73 3.18 9.42
N GLN A 23 2.82 3.38 8.46
CA GLN A 23 1.72 2.48 8.21
C GLN A 23 1.74 2.04 6.76
N ILE A 24 1.29 0.82 6.51
CA ILE A 24 1.12 0.37 5.14
C ILE A 24 -0.12 1.04 4.55
N GLY A 25 -0.02 1.49 3.31
CA GLY A 25 -1.10 2.12 2.58
C GLY A 25 -1.18 1.62 1.15
N GLY A 26 -2.09 2.21 0.41
CA GLY A 26 -2.34 1.85 -0.97
C GLY A 26 -3.62 1.03 -1.12
N ILE A 27 -4.27 1.21 -2.25
CA ILE A 27 -5.56 0.57 -2.54
C ILE A 27 -5.50 -0.95 -2.44
N PRO A 28 -4.46 -1.65 -2.98
CA PRO A 28 -4.42 -3.11 -2.90
C PRO A 28 -4.49 -3.67 -1.49
N TYR A 29 -3.87 -2.98 -0.53
CA TYR A 29 -3.89 -3.42 0.86
C TYR A 29 -5.32 -3.40 1.43
N TYR A 30 -5.99 -2.26 1.33
CA TYR A 30 -7.33 -2.09 1.90
C TYR A 30 -8.38 -2.94 1.19
N VAL A 31 -8.29 -3.05 -0.14
CA VAL A 31 -9.22 -3.88 -0.91
C VAL A 31 -9.04 -5.36 -0.59
N ALA A 32 -7.81 -5.83 -0.49
CA ALA A 32 -7.55 -7.23 -0.14
C ALA A 32 -8.09 -7.57 1.25
N LEU A 33 -7.89 -6.70 2.23
CA LEU A 33 -8.44 -6.89 3.58
C LEU A 33 -9.97 -6.91 3.57
N ALA A 34 -10.59 -6.01 2.83
CA ALA A 34 -12.05 -5.96 2.73
C ALA A 34 -12.63 -7.22 2.10
N LEU A 35 -12.03 -7.69 1.01
CA LEU A 35 -12.46 -8.93 0.35
C LEU A 35 -12.30 -10.15 1.26
N GLN A 36 -11.20 -10.20 2.00
CA GLN A 36 -10.95 -11.28 2.96
C GLN A 36 -12.00 -11.26 4.07
N ALA A 37 -12.31 -10.07 4.60
CA ALA A 37 -13.33 -9.91 5.65
C ALA A 37 -14.74 -10.29 5.16
N LEU A 38 -15.02 -10.11 3.87
CA LEU A 38 -16.29 -10.48 3.24
C LEU A 38 -16.37 -11.97 2.89
N GLY A 39 -15.33 -12.74 3.18
CA GLY A 39 -15.33 -14.19 2.94
C GLY A 39 -15.01 -14.60 1.52
N THR A 40 -14.36 -13.74 0.73
CA THR A 40 -13.91 -14.10 -0.60
C THR A 40 -12.91 -15.26 -0.51
N GLU A 41 -13.18 -16.35 -1.21
CA GLU A 41 -12.43 -17.60 -1.06
C GLU A 41 -10.97 -17.46 -1.49
N GLU A 42 -10.72 -16.73 -2.55
CA GLU A 42 -9.38 -16.57 -3.10
C GLU A 42 -9.13 -15.13 -3.50
N VAL A 43 -8.22 -14.48 -2.78
CA VAL A 43 -7.76 -13.12 -3.07
C VAL A 43 -6.30 -13.18 -3.48
N ALA A 44 -5.99 -12.68 -4.66
CA ALA A 44 -4.64 -12.69 -5.21
C ALA A 44 -4.12 -11.26 -5.38
N PRO A 45 -3.35 -10.73 -4.42
CA PRO A 45 -2.77 -9.40 -4.54
C PRO A 45 -1.51 -9.41 -5.42
N TYR A 46 -1.48 -8.47 -6.37
CA TYR A 46 -0.34 -8.16 -7.22
C TYR A 46 0.09 -6.74 -6.88
N VAL A 47 1.21 -6.60 -6.19
CA VAL A 47 1.59 -5.32 -5.59
C VAL A 47 2.98 -4.89 -6.04
N SER A 48 3.20 -3.58 -6.12
CA SER A 48 4.51 -3.03 -6.39
C SER A 48 5.04 -2.26 -5.17
N CYS A 49 6.29 -2.50 -4.86
CA CYS A 49 7.02 -1.77 -3.82
C CYS A 49 8.51 -1.91 -4.09
N GLY A 50 9.32 -1.07 -3.44
CA GLY A 50 10.77 -1.21 -3.51
C GLY A 50 11.23 -2.56 -2.96
N PRO A 51 12.32 -3.15 -3.51
CA PRO A 51 12.78 -4.48 -3.07
C PRO A 51 13.09 -4.57 -1.58
N GLU A 52 13.60 -3.50 -0.99
CA GLU A 52 13.94 -3.44 0.43
C GLU A 52 12.70 -3.50 1.35
N ASP A 53 11.52 -3.24 0.81
CA ASP A 53 10.28 -3.22 1.58
C ASP A 53 9.45 -4.50 1.45
N ARG A 54 9.86 -5.45 0.63
CA ARG A 54 9.05 -6.66 0.35
C ARG A 54 8.70 -7.46 1.59
N ASN A 55 9.63 -7.67 2.49
CA ASN A 55 9.37 -8.42 3.72
C ASN A 55 8.36 -7.69 4.60
N TRP A 56 8.53 -6.39 4.75
CA TRP A 56 7.60 -5.56 5.51
C TRP A 56 6.18 -5.60 4.92
N VAL A 57 6.08 -5.50 3.59
CA VAL A 57 4.79 -5.59 2.90
C VAL A 57 4.16 -6.97 3.09
N GLN A 58 4.92 -8.04 2.91
CA GLN A 58 4.41 -9.40 3.09
C GLN A 58 3.88 -9.62 4.51
N ASP A 59 4.60 -9.12 5.51
CA ASP A 59 4.19 -9.26 6.91
C ASP A 59 2.85 -8.58 7.20
N ASN A 60 2.53 -7.52 6.47
CA ASN A 60 1.28 -6.80 6.62
C ASN A 60 0.09 -7.46 5.91
N PHE A 61 0.33 -8.37 4.98
CA PHE A 61 -0.72 -9.13 4.28
C PHE A 61 -0.84 -10.53 4.89
N SER A 62 -1.31 -10.60 6.10
CA SER A 62 -1.41 -11.85 6.85
C SER A 62 -2.23 -12.91 6.11
N GLY A 63 -1.63 -14.06 5.86
CA GLY A 63 -2.30 -15.20 5.24
C GLY A 63 -2.55 -15.11 3.74
N LEU A 64 -2.10 -14.05 3.08
CA LEU A 64 -2.24 -13.90 1.63
C LEU A 64 -0.89 -14.07 0.93
N ASN A 65 -0.92 -14.78 -0.19
CA ASN A 65 0.25 -14.93 -1.05
C ASN A 65 0.33 -13.75 -2.01
N LEU A 66 1.32 -12.90 -1.81
CA LEU A 66 1.54 -11.75 -2.68
C LEU A 66 2.38 -12.12 -3.88
N LYS A 67 2.10 -11.46 -5.00
CA LYS A 67 3.01 -11.41 -6.14
C LYS A 67 3.54 -9.99 -6.27
N PHE A 68 4.85 -9.87 -6.30
CA PHE A 68 5.50 -8.58 -6.39
C PHE A 68 5.80 -8.20 -7.83
N LEU A 69 5.35 -7.00 -8.20
CA LEU A 69 5.69 -6.38 -9.45
C LEU A 69 6.98 -5.59 -9.28
N SER A 70 7.75 -5.51 -10.35
CA SER A 70 9.02 -4.80 -10.32
C SER A 70 8.81 -3.30 -10.12
N ALA A 71 9.40 -2.75 -9.08
CA ALA A 71 9.44 -1.32 -8.83
C ALA A 71 10.76 -0.97 -8.16
N ARG A 72 11.29 0.21 -8.44
CA ARG A 72 12.56 0.64 -7.89
C ARG A 72 12.43 1.09 -6.44
N LYS A 73 11.35 1.79 -6.14
CA LYS A 73 11.07 2.34 -4.80
C LYS A 73 9.60 2.25 -4.47
N THR A 74 9.29 2.25 -3.19
CA THR A 74 7.93 2.31 -2.68
C THR A 74 7.44 3.75 -2.68
N ILE A 75 6.16 3.95 -3.01
CA ILE A 75 5.51 5.26 -2.88
C ILE A 75 5.53 5.67 -1.41
N GLU A 76 5.83 6.94 -1.16
CA GLU A 76 5.82 7.50 0.17
C GLU A 76 4.72 8.55 0.29
N SER A 77 3.93 8.47 1.34
CA SER A 77 2.90 9.45 1.67
C SER A 77 3.22 10.04 3.04
N TYR A 78 3.21 11.35 3.13
CA TYR A 78 3.50 12.09 4.36
C TYR A 78 2.23 12.81 4.79
N ILE A 79 1.65 12.38 5.90
CA ILE A 79 0.40 12.93 6.42
C ILE A 79 0.67 13.47 7.82
N SER A 80 0.27 14.70 8.05
CA SER A 80 0.49 15.39 9.33
C SER A 80 -0.79 16.04 9.79
N TYR A 81 -1.16 15.84 11.05
CA TYR A 81 -2.29 16.50 11.65
C TYR A 81 -2.18 16.55 13.17
N SER A 82 -3.03 17.39 13.78
CA SER A 82 -3.16 17.50 15.23
C SER A 82 -4.32 16.64 15.73
N ALA A 83 -4.15 15.97 16.86
CA ALA A 83 -5.22 15.19 17.47
C ALA A 83 -6.38 16.09 17.93
N SER A 84 -6.10 17.37 18.24
CA SER A 84 -7.14 18.35 18.62
C SER A 84 -7.94 18.86 17.43
N ASP A 85 -7.44 18.69 16.19
CA ASP A 85 -8.12 19.12 14.97
C ASP A 85 -7.85 18.09 13.85
N PRO A 86 -8.44 16.89 13.96
CA PRO A 86 -8.15 15.81 13.01
C PRO A 86 -8.69 16.03 11.60
N ASP A 87 -9.60 17.00 11.43
CA ASP A 87 -10.17 17.31 10.11
C ASP A 87 -9.23 18.16 9.26
N THR A 88 -8.25 18.84 9.87
CA THR A 88 -7.25 19.63 9.18
C THR A 88 -5.95 18.87 9.10
N ARG A 89 -5.55 18.51 7.90
CA ARG A 89 -4.31 17.76 7.70
C ARG A 89 -3.54 18.27 6.49
N ASP A 90 -2.23 18.15 6.58
CA ASP A 90 -1.34 18.33 5.44
C ASP A 90 -0.95 16.98 4.89
N SER A 91 -0.93 16.83 3.58
CA SER A 91 -0.50 15.60 2.94
C SER A 91 0.41 15.90 1.76
N ASN A 92 1.41 15.03 1.57
CA ASN A 92 2.34 15.07 0.45
C ASN A 92 2.65 13.65 0.03
N ILE A 93 2.60 13.39 -1.28
CA ILE A 93 2.82 12.06 -1.84
C ILE A 93 4.02 12.10 -2.78
N LYS A 94 4.98 11.19 -2.55
CA LYS A 94 6.11 10.96 -3.45
C LYS A 94 5.89 9.65 -4.18
N SER A 95 5.71 9.73 -5.50
CA SER A 95 5.59 8.57 -6.36
C SER A 95 6.79 8.47 -7.29
N TYR A 96 7.06 7.25 -7.75
CA TYR A 96 8.21 6.96 -8.58
C TYR A 96 7.75 6.32 -9.90
N PRO A 97 8.28 6.80 -11.06
CA PRO A 97 7.76 6.37 -12.39
C PRO A 97 7.71 4.87 -12.61
N ASN A 98 8.71 4.14 -12.12
CA ASN A 98 8.74 2.69 -12.32
C ASN A 98 7.70 1.90 -11.54
N THR A 99 7.03 2.49 -10.58
CA THR A 99 5.84 1.90 -9.96
C THR A 99 4.70 1.87 -10.96
N ILE A 100 4.53 2.97 -11.69
CA ILE A 100 3.50 3.10 -12.73
C ILE A 100 3.79 2.14 -13.89
N GLU A 101 5.06 1.99 -14.27
CA GLU A 101 5.48 1.06 -15.32
C GLU A 101 5.11 -0.39 -14.96
N ALA A 102 5.33 -0.79 -13.73
CA ALA A 102 5.01 -2.14 -13.27
C ALA A 102 3.51 -2.42 -13.40
N GLU A 103 2.67 -1.48 -13.00
CA GLU A 103 1.23 -1.59 -13.14
C GLU A 103 0.79 -1.67 -14.61
N THR A 104 1.38 -0.83 -15.46
CA THR A 104 1.07 -0.81 -16.89
C THR A 104 1.41 -2.14 -17.55
N ARG A 105 2.56 -2.72 -17.21
CA ARG A 105 2.96 -4.03 -17.74
C ARG A 105 1.99 -5.14 -17.36
N LEU A 106 1.45 -5.09 -16.16
CA LEU A 106 0.50 -6.10 -15.73
C LEU A 106 -0.80 -6.05 -16.53
N LEU A 107 -1.21 -4.86 -16.96
CA LEU A 107 -2.43 -4.66 -17.72
C LEU A 107 -2.28 -4.97 -19.20
N GLN A 108 -1.07 -5.10 -19.69
CA GLN A 108 -0.78 -5.48 -21.06
C GLN A 108 -0.75 -7.00 -21.23
#